data_455b0ff4003cbd915162459eef7fe5f7
#
_entry.id   455b0ff4003cbd915162459eef7fe5f7
#
_cell.length_a   1.000
_cell.length_b   1.000
_cell.length_c   1.000
_cell.angle_alpha   90.00
_cell.angle_beta   90.00
_cell.angle_gamma   90.00
#
_symmetry.space_group_name_H-M   'P 1'
#
loop_
_entity.id
_entity.type
_entity.pdbx_description
1 polymer ?
#
loop_
_entity_poly.entity_id
_entity_poly.type
_entity_poly.pdbx_seq_one_letter_code
_entity_poly.pdbx_strand_id
1 'polypeptide(L)'
;MGTKSLIVIVTYNSQDFIENCLRSITGQNYKDWFLVVIDNGSSDSSVAKIREFRNMSPEITSSNFKLITLKENIGFSRAVNYAVFNFISGKKESLEEELGFLILLNPDIYLNWNALQKLISTFSVTEDRSLPQVRIGAAGGLILDYKKDTIQHLGGRVSPNFITSHIGYGKIYEDLKGGHRNKGEVQNIMESIKDVDYVTGAFFATEYKLFKSIGGFDTGYRPVYFEELDYCLKIRRSGWRVVVTPESIARHFEGASVEKFSRNFYRYYHKNRVRCAIINLGFLNFLKKFFPSELNWLRNKATSDQIFPIFYAYFINFVFLPYNLIIKLKNHLILNKLELK
;
A
#
# COMPACT_ATOMS: atom_id res chain seq x y z
N MET A 1 15.98 -12.52 -12.17
CA MET A 1 14.99 -12.28 -11.11
C MET A 1 14.01 -13.44 -11.11
N GLY A 2 13.49 -13.84 -9.92
CA GLY A 2 12.39 -14.80 -9.86
C GLY A 2 11.17 -14.24 -10.61
N THR A 3 10.35 -15.11 -11.17
CA THR A 3 9.18 -14.75 -11.97
C THR A 3 7.90 -14.77 -11.13
N LYS A 4 7.88 -15.57 -10.07
CA LYS A 4 6.72 -15.79 -9.21
C LYS A 4 6.42 -14.61 -8.30
N SER A 5 5.15 -14.30 -8.11
CA SER A 5 4.70 -13.26 -7.20
C SER A 5 4.21 -13.85 -5.89
N LEU A 6 4.63 -13.27 -4.75
CA LEU A 6 4.01 -13.49 -3.47
C LEU A 6 2.82 -12.53 -3.33
N ILE A 7 1.60 -13.05 -3.34
CA ILE A 7 0.40 -12.26 -3.04
C ILE A 7 0.09 -12.41 -1.54
N VAL A 8 -0.04 -11.32 -0.83
CA VAL A 8 -0.41 -11.30 0.59
C VAL A 8 -1.73 -10.56 0.78
N ILE A 9 -2.68 -11.22 1.42
CA ILE A 9 -3.95 -10.63 1.88
C ILE A 9 -3.95 -10.68 3.40
N VAL A 10 -4.13 -9.52 4.04
CA VAL A 10 -4.40 -9.44 5.47
C VAL A 10 -5.89 -9.22 5.66
N THR A 11 -6.58 -10.21 6.25
CA THR A 11 -8.03 -10.16 6.48
C THR A 11 -8.35 -10.00 7.97
N TYR A 12 -9.37 -9.22 8.26
CA TYR A 12 -9.95 -9.07 9.61
C TYR A 12 -11.43 -8.73 9.49
N ASN A 13 -12.30 -9.65 9.92
CA ASN A 13 -13.76 -9.54 9.83
C ASN A 13 -14.24 -9.15 8.41
N SER A 14 -13.85 -9.94 7.41
CA SER A 14 -14.07 -9.65 5.99
C SER A 14 -14.95 -10.70 5.30
N GLN A 15 -15.84 -11.37 6.06
CA GLN A 15 -16.68 -12.47 5.55
C GLN A 15 -17.50 -12.09 4.30
N ASP A 16 -17.88 -10.82 4.15
CA ASP A 16 -18.74 -10.39 3.05
C ASP A 16 -17.97 -10.14 1.74
N PHE A 17 -16.64 -10.09 1.80
CA PHE A 17 -15.80 -9.66 0.68
C PHE A 17 -14.76 -10.68 0.24
N ILE A 18 -14.19 -11.43 1.20
CA ILE A 18 -12.99 -12.25 0.99
C ILE A 18 -13.16 -13.28 -0.14
N GLU A 19 -14.32 -13.88 -0.29
CA GLU A 19 -14.58 -14.86 -1.36
C GLU A 19 -14.47 -14.24 -2.75
N ASN A 20 -15.07 -13.06 -2.97
CA ASN A 20 -14.99 -12.33 -4.24
C ASN A 20 -13.55 -11.90 -4.55
N CYS A 21 -12.79 -11.47 -3.54
CA CYS A 21 -11.37 -11.18 -3.68
C CYS A 21 -10.60 -12.40 -4.17
N LEU A 22 -10.76 -13.55 -3.52
CA LEU A 22 -10.10 -14.81 -3.89
C LEU A 22 -10.48 -15.28 -5.30
N ARG A 23 -11.78 -15.21 -5.67
CA ARG A 23 -12.25 -15.49 -7.04
C ARG A 23 -11.56 -14.60 -8.08
N SER A 24 -11.39 -13.32 -7.78
CA SER A 24 -10.75 -12.39 -8.70
C SER A 24 -9.26 -12.70 -8.91
N ILE A 25 -8.58 -13.27 -7.91
CA ILE A 25 -7.18 -13.70 -8.01
C ILE A 25 -7.07 -15.01 -8.81
N THR A 26 -7.89 -16.01 -8.52
CA THR A 26 -7.87 -17.28 -9.26
C THR A 26 -8.30 -17.09 -10.72
N GLY A 27 -9.16 -16.10 -11.01
CA GLY A 27 -9.58 -15.71 -12.36
C GLY A 27 -8.56 -14.90 -13.17
N GLN A 28 -7.39 -14.53 -12.61
CA GLN A 28 -6.38 -13.77 -13.36
C GLN A 28 -5.77 -14.59 -14.50
N ASN A 29 -5.36 -13.92 -15.59
CA ASN A 29 -4.56 -14.53 -16.65
C ASN A 29 -3.11 -14.84 -16.23
N TYR A 30 -2.56 -14.07 -15.26
CA TYR A 30 -1.28 -14.34 -14.63
C TYR A 30 -1.43 -15.42 -13.56
N LYS A 31 -0.75 -16.56 -13.71
CA LYS A 31 -0.88 -17.74 -12.83
C LYS A 31 0.36 -18.03 -11.97
N ASP A 32 1.46 -17.33 -12.20
CA ASP A 32 2.72 -17.60 -11.50
C ASP A 32 2.78 -16.86 -10.14
N TRP A 33 1.91 -17.28 -9.22
CA TRP A 33 1.81 -16.68 -7.89
C TRP A 33 1.78 -17.73 -6.77
N PHE A 34 2.17 -17.29 -5.58
CA PHE A 34 1.94 -17.93 -4.29
C PHE A 34 1.09 -17.01 -3.41
N LEU A 35 -0.07 -17.48 -2.97
CA LEU A 35 -1.03 -16.70 -2.19
C LEU A 35 -0.93 -17.03 -0.71
N VAL A 36 -0.66 -16.02 0.11
CA VAL A 36 -0.75 -16.08 1.58
C VAL A 36 -1.92 -15.23 2.05
N VAL A 37 -2.90 -15.86 2.68
CA VAL A 37 -3.97 -15.15 3.39
C VAL A 37 -3.67 -15.21 4.87
N ILE A 38 -3.52 -14.05 5.51
CA ILE A 38 -3.35 -13.93 6.97
C ILE A 38 -4.65 -13.44 7.56
N ASP A 39 -5.30 -14.32 8.28
CA ASP A 39 -6.40 -13.93 9.14
C ASP A 39 -5.85 -13.31 10.42
N ASN A 40 -6.13 -12.04 10.61
CA ASN A 40 -5.58 -11.21 11.69
C ASN A 40 -6.48 -11.24 12.94
N GLY A 41 -6.98 -12.43 13.30
CA GLY A 41 -7.82 -12.67 14.47
C GLY A 41 -9.29 -12.33 14.26
N SER A 42 -9.88 -12.71 13.11
CA SER A 42 -11.31 -12.52 12.83
C SER A 42 -12.19 -13.28 13.80
N SER A 43 -13.32 -12.68 14.16
CA SER A 43 -14.38 -13.27 14.98
C SER A 43 -15.62 -13.67 14.18
N ASP A 44 -15.66 -13.31 12.88
CA ASP A 44 -16.73 -13.64 11.94
C ASP A 44 -16.45 -14.93 11.15
N SER A 45 -17.19 -15.18 10.08
CA SER A 45 -17.05 -16.36 9.22
C SER A 45 -15.91 -16.25 8.18
N SER A 46 -15.02 -15.25 8.24
CA SER A 46 -13.95 -15.05 7.26
C SER A 46 -13.10 -16.31 7.06
N VAL A 47 -12.61 -16.92 8.15
CA VAL A 47 -11.77 -18.14 8.10
C VAL A 47 -12.52 -19.32 7.49
N ALA A 48 -13.79 -19.49 7.84
CA ALA A 48 -14.62 -20.57 7.31
C ALA A 48 -14.79 -20.43 5.79
N LYS A 49 -15.13 -19.23 5.30
CA LYS A 49 -15.27 -18.95 3.85
C LYS A 49 -13.96 -19.14 3.07
N ILE A 50 -12.81 -18.75 3.64
CA ILE A 50 -11.51 -18.99 2.99
C ILE A 50 -11.23 -20.49 2.85
N ARG A 51 -11.52 -21.30 3.88
CA ARG A 51 -11.34 -22.76 3.84
C ARG A 51 -12.27 -23.42 2.85
N GLU A 52 -13.53 -23.01 2.82
CA GLU A 52 -14.53 -23.50 1.86
C GLU A 52 -14.12 -23.17 0.42
N PHE A 53 -13.76 -21.91 0.15
CA PHE A 53 -13.26 -21.48 -1.16
C PHE A 53 -12.06 -22.29 -1.62
N ARG A 54 -11.07 -22.51 -0.72
CA ARG A 54 -9.90 -23.34 -1.02
C ARG A 54 -10.28 -24.76 -1.46
N ASN A 55 -11.24 -25.38 -0.79
CA ASN A 55 -11.66 -26.75 -1.08
C ASN A 55 -12.40 -26.87 -2.42
N MET A 56 -13.08 -25.81 -2.86
CA MET A 56 -13.87 -25.77 -4.09
C MET A 56 -13.09 -25.26 -5.30
N SER A 57 -11.93 -24.63 -5.11
CA SER A 57 -11.15 -24.00 -6.19
C SER A 57 -10.00 -24.87 -6.63
N PRO A 58 -10.04 -25.50 -7.82
CA PRO A 58 -8.98 -26.36 -8.32
C PRO A 58 -7.67 -25.63 -8.59
N GLU A 59 -7.71 -24.30 -8.80
CA GLU A 59 -6.53 -23.43 -8.99
C GLU A 59 -5.71 -23.27 -7.70
N ILE A 60 -6.33 -23.54 -6.54
CA ILE A 60 -5.69 -23.41 -5.22
C ILE A 60 -5.24 -24.78 -4.72
N THR A 61 -3.92 -24.94 -4.62
CA THR A 61 -3.26 -26.17 -4.16
C THR A 61 -2.41 -25.89 -2.92
N SER A 62 -1.94 -26.94 -2.27
CA SER A 62 -0.98 -26.81 -1.16
C SER A 62 0.37 -26.22 -1.57
N SER A 63 0.68 -26.24 -2.87
CA SER A 63 1.94 -25.72 -3.42
C SER A 63 1.90 -24.21 -3.70
N ASN A 64 0.71 -23.59 -3.86
CA ASN A 64 0.57 -22.19 -4.19
C ASN A 64 -0.29 -21.38 -3.21
N PHE A 65 -0.75 -21.99 -2.10
CA PHE A 65 -1.63 -21.33 -1.14
C PHE A 65 -1.29 -21.63 0.31
N LYS A 66 -1.42 -20.61 1.16
CA LYS A 66 -1.35 -20.76 2.61
C LYS A 66 -2.35 -19.83 3.31
N LEU A 67 -3.15 -20.40 4.22
CA LEU A 67 -3.92 -19.66 5.23
C LEU A 67 -3.14 -19.69 6.56
N ILE A 68 -2.94 -18.52 7.15
CA ILE A 68 -2.36 -18.33 8.47
C ILE A 68 -3.43 -17.66 9.33
N THR A 69 -3.78 -18.26 10.47
CA THR A 69 -4.74 -17.69 11.42
C THR A 69 -4.01 -17.22 12.67
N LEU A 70 -4.11 -15.93 12.97
CA LEU A 70 -3.55 -15.33 14.18
C LEU A 70 -4.59 -15.34 15.30
N LYS A 71 -4.11 -15.32 16.55
CA LYS A 71 -5.00 -15.31 17.73
C LYS A 71 -5.64 -13.93 17.97
N GLU A 72 -4.98 -12.86 17.51
CA GLU A 72 -5.39 -11.47 17.72
C GLU A 72 -4.96 -10.58 16.56
N ASN A 73 -5.57 -9.41 16.44
CA ASN A 73 -5.21 -8.41 15.45
C ASN A 73 -3.89 -7.72 15.82
N ILE A 74 -2.81 -8.09 15.13
CA ILE A 74 -1.47 -7.53 15.33
C ILE A 74 -1.21 -6.27 14.50
N GLY A 75 -2.18 -5.83 13.67
CA GLY A 75 -2.07 -4.71 12.72
C GLY A 75 -1.52 -5.13 11.35
N PHE A 76 -1.82 -4.29 10.33
CA PHE A 76 -1.53 -4.59 8.93
C PHE A 76 -0.03 -4.80 8.66
N SER A 77 0.80 -3.81 9.00
CA SER A 77 2.25 -3.86 8.76
C SER A 77 2.94 -5.08 9.38
N ARG A 78 2.53 -5.49 10.58
CA ARG A 78 3.08 -6.68 11.24
C ARG A 78 2.64 -7.96 10.56
N ALA A 79 1.39 -8.04 10.14
CA ALA A 79 0.87 -9.21 9.45
C ALA A 79 1.58 -9.40 8.09
N VAL A 80 1.76 -8.33 7.31
CA VAL A 80 2.54 -8.39 6.05
C VAL A 80 3.98 -8.80 6.30
N ASN A 81 4.65 -8.18 7.27
CA ASN A 81 6.03 -8.54 7.62
C ASN A 81 6.13 -10.00 8.10
N TYR A 82 5.13 -10.49 8.84
CA TYR A 82 5.09 -11.89 9.25
C TYR A 82 5.05 -12.85 8.06
N ALA A 83 4.23 -12.56 7.03
CA ALA A 83 4.20 -13.37 5.82
C ALA A 83 5.57 -13.44 5.15
N VAL A 84 6.23 -12.30 5.00
CA VAL A 84 7.51 -12.22 4.28
C VAL A 84 8.68 -12.79 5.10
N PHE A 85 8.87 -12.33 6.33
CA PHE A 85 10.08 -12.63 7.11
C PHE A 85 9.98 -13.90 7.95
N ASN A 86 8.78 -14.23 8.44
CA ASN A 86 8.62 -15.38 9.33
C ASN A 86 8.09 -16.62 8.60
N PHE A 87 7.15 -16.44 7.67
CA PHE A 87 6.58 -17.59 6.97
C PHE A 87 7.38 -17.97 5.73
N ILE A 88 7.63 -17.06 4.81
CA ILE A 88 8.36 -17.39 3.57
C ILE A 88 9.84 -17.66 3.87
N SER A 89 10.57 -16.67 4.37
CA SER A 89 12.01 -16.79 4.61
C SER A 89 12.36 -17.83 5.69
N GLY A 90 11.48 -18.07 6.66
CA GLY A 90 11.75 -19.02 7.74
C GLY A 90 11.32 -20.46 7.46
N LYS A 91 10.48 -20.72 6.42
CA LYS A 91 9.87 -22.05 6.20
C LYS A 91 9.79 -22.49 4.74
N LYS A 92 10.10 -21.62 3.80
CA LYS A 92 9.94 -21.86 2.36
C LYS A 92 11.11 -21.28 1.56
N GLU A 93 12.35 -21.56 1.96
CA GLU A 93 13.57 -21.04 1.33
C GLU A 93 13.61 -21.29 -0.19
N SER A 94 13.25 -22.51 -0.63
CA SER A 94 13.18 -22.83 -2.06
C SER A 94 12.18 -21.95 -2.82
N LEU A 95 11.04 -21.61 -2.21
CA LEU A 95 10.07 -20.70 -2.79
C LEU A 95 10.61 -19.26 -2.82
N GLU A 96 11.34 -18.84 -1.78
CA GLU A 96 11.87 -17.48 -1.70
C GLU A 96 12.79 -17.14 -2.88
N GLU A 97 13.58 -18.09 -3.35
CA GLU A 97 14.47 -17.92 -4.51
C GLU A 97 13.72 -17.65 -5.82
N GLU A 98 12.50 -18.19 -5.95
CA GLU A 98 11.63 -18.00 -7.11
C GLU A 98 10.89 -16.66 -7.10
N LEU A 99 10.79 -15.98 -5.93
CA LEU A 99 10.00 -14.78 -5.79
C LEU A 99 10.67 -13.55 -6.42
N GLY A 100 9.98 -12.97 -7.40
CA GLY A 100 10.33 -11.67 -8.00
C GLY A 100 9.62 -10.49 -7.35
N PHE A 101 8.33 -10.66 -7.03
CA PHE A 101 7.46 -9.58 -6.57
C PHE A 101 6.69 -9.93 -5.29
N LEU A 102 6.41 -8.90 -4.51
CA LEU A 102 5.43 -8.90 -3.44
C LEU A 102 4.24 -8.06 -3.90
N ILE A 103 3.04 -8.64 -3.86
CA ILE A 103 1.78 -7.96 -4.15
C ILE A 103 0.93 -7.97 -2.90
N LEU A 104 0.44 -6.82 -2.48
CA LEU A 104 -0.49 -6.68 -1.37
C LEU A 104 -1.88 -6.36 -1.91
N LEU A 105 -2.87 -7.04 -1.38
CA LEU A 105 -4.28 -6.84 -1.73
C LEU A 105 -5.11 -6.75 -0.46
N ASN A 106 -6.05 -5.82 -0.43
CA ASN A 106 -7.08 -5.81 0.60
C ASN A 106 -8.09 -6.97 0.38
N PRO A 107 -8.72 -7.47 1.44
CA PRO A 107 -9.70 -8.55 1.32
C PRO A 107 -11.01 -8.15 0.62
N ASP A 108 -11.25 -6.84 0.44
CA ASP A 108 -12.43 -6.25 -0.19
C ASP A 108 -12.13 -5.66 -1.59
N ILE A 109 -11.03 -6.11 -2.22
CA ILE A 109 -10.68 -5.75 -3.60
C ILE A 109 -11.14 -6.81 -4.60
N TYR A 110 -11.54 -6.38 -5.79
CA TYR A 110 -11.89 -7.21 -6.92
C TYR A 110 -11.07 -6.80 -8.13
N LEU A 111 -10.20 -7.67 -8.62
CA LEU A 111 -9.29 -7.43 -9.72
C LEU A 111 -9.96 -7.65 -11.09
N ASN A 112 -9.75 -6.78 -12.06
CA ASN A 112 -10.02 -7.07 -13.45
C ASN A 112 -9.14 -8.24 -13.92
N TRP A 113 -9.59 -9.04 -14.88
CA TRP A 113 -8.99 -10.33 -15.28
C TRP A 113 -7.50 -10.30 -15.64
N ASN A 114 -6.94 -9.17 -16.05
CA ASN A 114 -5.54 -8.99 -16.43
C ASN A 114 -4.76 -8.03 -15.50
N ALA A 115 -5.34 -7.65 -14.36
CA ALA A 115 -4.79 -6.62 -13.49
C ALA A 115 -3.39 -6.98 -12.96
N LEU A 116 -3.18 -8.23 -12.52
CA LEU A 116 -1.88 -8.67 -12.03
C LEU A 116 -0.81 -8.67 -13.14
N GLN A 117 -1.16 -9.14 -14.35
CA GLN A 117 -0.23 -9.11 -15.48
C GLN A 117 0.20 -7.68 -15.82
N LYS A 118 -0.75 -6.75 -15.87
CA LYS A 118 -0.48 -5.33 -16.13
C LYS A 118 0.37 -4.69 -15.03
N LEU A 119 0.09 -5.01 -13.78
CA LEU A 119 0.85 -4.49 -12.64
C LEU A 119 2.30 -4.97 -12.65
N ILE A 120 2.53 -6.26 -12.92
CA ILE A 120 3.88 -6.85 -12.93
C ILE A 120 4.67 -6.37 -14.15
N SER A 121 4.04 -6.29 -15.34
CA SER A 121 4.71 -5.81 -16.55
C SER A 121 5.23 -4.38 -16.40
N THR A 122 4.67 -3.58 -15.49
CA THR A 122 5.14 -2.22 -15.18
C THR A 122 6.62 -2.21 -14.79
N PHE A 123 7.08 -3.19 -14.04
CA PHE A 123 8.48 -3.26 -13.58
C PHE A 123 9.48 -3.58 -14.70
N SER A 124 8.98 -4.06 -15.84
CA SER A 124 9.80 -4.37 -17.03
C SER A 124 9.81 -3.23 -18.06
N VAL A 125 9.08 -2.14 -17.83
CA VAL A 125 9.07 -0.99 -18.73
C VAL A 125 10.40 -0.27 -18.63
N THR A 126 11.23 -0.43 -19.64
CA THR A 126 12.43 0.37 -19.84
C THR A 126 12.05 1.62 -20.61
N GLU A 127 12.00 2.77 -19.96
CA GLU A 127 12.01 4.05 -20.68
C GLU A 127 13.32 4.17 -21.45
N ASP A 128 13.36 5.01 -22.48
CA ASP A 128 14.43 5.23 -23.43
C ASP A 128 15.84 4.80 -22.96
N ARG A 129 16.48 3.87 -23.66
CA ARG A 129 17.80 3.30 -23.35
C ARG A 129 18.94 4.35 -23.31
N SER A 130 18.67 5.58 -23.68
CA SER A 130 19.63 6.70 -23.67
C SER A 130 19.74 7.41 -22.31
N LEU A 131 18.85 7.15 -21.35
CA LEU A 131 18.84 7.74 -20.02
C LEU A 131 19.24 6.70 -18.94
N PRO A 132 19.84 7.13 -17.81
CA PRO A 132 20.06 6.23 -16.67
C PRO A 132 18.74 5.58 -16.28
N GLN A 133 18.65 4.26 -16.36
CA GLN A 133 17.43 3.52 -16.02
C GLN A 133 17.13 3.64 -14.54
N VAL A 134 16.20 4.53 -14.19
CA VAL A 134 15.69 4.62 -12.84
C VAL A 134 14.67 3.49 -12.64
N ARG A 135 15.00 2.54 -11.76
CA ARG A 135 14.18 1.37 -11.49
C ARG A 135 12.88 1.75 -10.78
N ILE A 136 11.81 1.03 -11.10
CA ILE A 136 10.54 1.12 -10.39
C ILE A 136 10.63 0.27 -9.12
N GLY A 137 10.46 0.89 -7.96
CA GLY A 137 10.53 0.22 -6.67
C GLY A 137 9.17 -0.14 -6.10
N ALA A 138 8.12 0.62 -6.44
CA ALA A 138 6.75 0.30 -6.10
C ALA A 138 5.78 0.73 -7.21
N ALA A 139 4.74 -0.06 -7.42
CA ALA A 139 3.68 0.20 -8.36
C ALA A 139 2.30 -0.06 -7.74
N GLY A 140 1.28 0.70 -8.16
CA GLY A 140 -0.12 0.43 -7.84
C GLY A 140 -0.98 0.51 -9.09
N GLY A 141 -2.16 -0.12 -9.04
CA GLY A 141 -3.16 -0.01 -10.09
C GLY A 141 -4.14 1.14 -9.87
N LEU A 142 -4.99 1.36 -10.88
CA LEU A 142 -6.19 2.17 -10.76
C LEU A 142 -7.22 1.43 -9.89
N ILE A 143 -7.69 2.09 -8.85
CA ILE A 143 -8.75 1.56 -8.00
C ILE A 143 -10.03 2.38 -8.23
N LEU A 144 -11.09 1.69 -8.59
CA LEU A 144 -12.44 2.23 -8.76
C LEU A 144 -13.31 1.88 -7.56
N ASP A 145 -14.30 2.71 -7.28
CA ASP A 145 -15.37 2.35 -6.35
C ASP A 145 -16.17 1.17 -6.93
N TYR A 146 -16.49 0.20 -6.05
CA TYR A 146 -17.17 -1.02 -6.50
C TYR A 146 -18.58 -0.75 -7.06
N LYS A 147 -19.29 0.26 -6.51
CA LYS A 147 -20.69 0.55 -6.84
C LYS A 147 -20.88 1.71 -7.82
N LYS A 148 -19.97 2.70 -7.82
CA LYS A 148 -20.23 4.01 -8.43
C LYS A 148 -19.45 4.28 -9.72
N ASP A 149 -18.55 3.40 -10.10
CA ASP A 149 -17.64 3.59 -11.25
C ASP A 149 -16.83 4.90 -11.18
N THR A 150 -16.58 5.39 -9.97
CA THR A 150 -15.74 6.55 -9.70
C THR A 150 -14.35 6.12 -9.26
N ILE A 151 -13.35 6.97 -9.52
CA ILE A 151 -11.97 6.72 -9.10
C ILE A 151 -11.89 6.86 -7.57
N GLN A 152 -11.38 5.84 -6.89
CA GLN A 152 -10.97 5.91 -5.50
C GLN A 152 -9.48 6.27 -5.37
N HIS A 153 -8.63 5.70 -6.24
CA HIS A 153 -7.19 5.93 -6.20
C HIS A 153 -6.54 5.73 -7.57
N LEU A 154 -5.85 6.76 -8.03
CA LEU A 154 -4.99 6.73 -9.22
C LEU A 154 -3.60 7.27 -8.83
N GLY A 155 -3.01 6.67 -7.78
CA GLY A 155 -1.84 7.21 -7.12
C GLY A 155 -2.16 8.31 -6.11
N GLY A 156 -1.22 8.63 -5.24
CA GLY A 156 -1.37 9.60 -4.18
C GLY A 156 -0.39 10.74 -4.24
N ARG A 157 -0.79 11.89 -3.65
CA ARG A 157 0.03 13.06 -3.39
C ARG A 157 0.14 13.31 -1.90
N VAL A 158 1.29 13.83 -1.49
CA VAL A 158 1.59 14.18 -0.10
C VAL A 158 1.93 15.65 0.00
N SER A 159 1.19 16.37 0.80
CA SER A 159 1.47 17.80 1.08
C SER A 159 2.69 17.96 2.00
N PRO A 160 3.29 19.15 2.10
CA PRO A 160 4.44 19.36 2.98
C PRO A 160 4.17 19.06 4.46
N ASN A 161 2.92 19.10 4.93
CA ASN A 161 2.52 18.68 6.27
C ASN A 161 2.00 17.23 6.34
N PHE A 162 2.30 16.44 5.31
CA PHE A 162 1.96 15.01 5.21
C PHE A 162 0.46 14.69 5.17
N ILE A 163 -0.39 15.67 4.87
CA ILE A 163 -1.77 15.38 4.48
C ILE A 163 -1.73 14.69 3.12
N THR A 164 -2.39 13.54 3.04
CA THR A 164 -2.47 12.72 1.83
C THR A 164 -3.71 13.05 1.01
N SER A 165 -3.61 12.92 -0.29
CA SER A 165 -4.74 12.99 -1.21
C SER A 165 -4.62 11.91 -2.29
N HIS A 166 -5.76 11.43 -2.79
CA HIS A 166 -5.83 10.47 -3.87
C HIS A 166 -6.11 11.21 -5.18
N ILE A 167 -5.27 10.99 -6.18
CA ILE A 167 -5.42 11.60 -7.51
C ILE A 167 -6.69 11.03 -8.14
N GLY A 168 -7.53 11.90 -8.68
CA GLY A 168 -8.76 11.51 -9.36
C GLY A 168 -9.93 11.12 -8.45
N TYR A 169 -9.79 11.16 -7.14
CA TYR A 169 -10.84 10.75 -6.20
C TYR A 169 -12.21 11.36 -6.53
N GLY A 170 -13.24 10.51 -6.64
CA GLY A 170 -14.62 10.90 -6.93
C GLY A 170 -14.92 11.25 -8.39
N LYS A 171 -13.93 11.30 -9.29
CA LYS A 171 -14.17 11.51 -10.72
C LYS A 171 -14.76 10.26 -11.37
N ILE A 172 -15.67 10.44 -12.32
CA ILE A 172 -16.26 9.34 -13.08
C ILE A 172 -15.21 8.81 -14.07
N TYR A 173 -14.98 7.49 -14.04
CA TYR A 173 -13.94 6.85 -14.81
C TYR A 173 -14.18 6.94 -16.34
N GLU A 174 -15.43 6.73 -16.77
CA GLU A 174 -15.78 6.79 -18.19
C GLU A 174 -15.57 8.19 -18.81
N ASP A 175 -15.80 9.26 -18.05
CA ASP A 175 -15.58 10.63 -18.51
C ASP A 175 -14.12 10.92 -18.85
N LEU A 176 -13.19 10.15 -18.26
CA LEU A 176 -11.76 10.31 -18.47
C LEU A 176 -11.21 9.54 -19.67
N LYS A 177 -11.94 8.55 -20.17
CA LYS A 177 -11.57 7.79 -21.39
C LYS A 177 -11.78 8.60 -22.68
N GLY A 178 -12.66 9.58 -22.67
CA GLY A 178 -13.18 10.27 -23.85
C GLY A 178 -12.29 11.36 -24.48
N GLY A 179 -11.08 11.62 -24.03
CA GLY A 179 -10.08 12.43 -24.75
C GLY A 179 -10.41 13.91 -24.99
N HIS A 180 -11.06 14.62 -24.05
CA HIS A 180 -11.39 16.05 -24.22
C HIS A 180 -10.15 16.97 -24.14
N ARG A 181 -10.20 18.11 -24.88
CA ARG A 181 -9.08 19.01 -25.23
C ARG A 181 -8.30 19.68 -24.07
N ASN A 182 -8.76 19.64 -22.82
CA ASN A 182 -8.03 20.18 -21.67
C ASN A 182 -7.56 19.02 -20.77
N LYS A 183 -6.37 18.50 -21.04
CA LYS A 183 -5.77 17.39 -20.28
C LYS A 183 -5.27 17.87 -18.92
N GLY A 184 -6.09 17.70 -17.89
CA GLY A 184 -5.66 17.87 -16.50
C GLY A 184 -4.76 16.71 -16.02
N GLU A 185 -4.18 16.86 -14.82
CA GLU A 185 -3.27 15.85 -14.22
C GLU A 185 -3.84 14.42 -14.31
N VAL A 186 -5.12 14.22 -13.98
CA VAL A 186 -5.76 12.90 -13.97
C VAL A 186 -5.75 12.26 -15.35
N GLN A 187 -6.07 13.01 -16.40
CA GLN A 187 -6.11 12.49 -17.76
C GLN A 187 -4.72 12.14 -18.29
N ASN A 188 -3.70 12.94 -17.95
CA ASN A 188 -2.32 12.64 -18.29
C ASN A 188 -1.83 11.34 -17.61
N ILE A 189 -2.29 11.05 -16.39
CA ILE A 189 -1.96 9.81 -15.68
C ILE A 189 -2.70 8.61 -16.29
N MET A 190 -3.93 8.79 -16.76
CA MET A 190 -4.70 7.73 -17.44
C MET A 190 -4.07 7.22 -18.74
N GLU A 191 -3.23 8.02 -19.39
CA GLU A 191 -2.63 7.68 -20.69
C GLU A 191 -1.39 6.79 -20.59
N SER A 192 -0.70 6.78 -19.47
CA SER A 192 0.55 6.00 -19.30
C SER A 192 0.94 5.86 -17.83
N ILE A 193 1.93 5.02 -17.56
CA ILE A 193 2.56 4.88 -16.25
C ILE A 193 3.15 6.22 -15.81
N LYS A 194 2.82 6.69 -14.60
CA LYS A 194 3.24 7.98 -14.06
C LYS A 194 3.78 7.89 -12.64
N ASP A 195 4.73 8.78 -12.34
CA ASP A 195 5.26 8.96 -10.99
C ASP A 195 4.21 9.59 -10.07
N VAL A 196 4.14 9.00 -8.88
CA VAL A 196 3.26 9.44 -7.78
C VAL A 196 4.07 9.47 -6.49
N ASP A 197 3.54 10.13 -5.45
CA ASP A 197 4.25 10.14 -4.17
C ASP A 197 4.11 8.82 -3.43
N TYR A 198 2.96 8.16 -3.56
CA TYR A 198 2.69 6.84 -2.99
C TYR A 198 1.57 6.10 -3.74
N VAL A 199 1.52 4.80 -3.53
CA VAL A 199 0.40 3.92 -3.89
C VAL A 199 -0.15 3.26 -2.65
N THR A 200 -1.46 2.95 -2.64
CA THR A 200 -2.14 2.40 -1.45
C THR A 200 -1.91 0.91 -1.29
N GLY A 201 -1.83 0.44 -0.04
CA GLY A 201 -1.72 -0.97 0.31
C GLY A 201 -2.90 -1.85 -0.15
N ALA A 202 -4.02 -1.24 -0.56
CA ALA A 202 -5.17 -2.00 -1.09
C ALA A 202 -4.87 -2.70 -2.42
N PHE A 203 -4.00 -2.12 -3.26
CA PHE A 203 -3.50 -2.72 -4.50
C PHE A 203 -2.07 -2.22 -4.78
N PHE A 204 -1.10 -2.90 -4.23
CA PHE A 204 0.30 -2.50 -4.15
C PHE A 204 1.22 -3.61 -4.65
N ALA A 205 2.28 -3.26 -5.38
CA ALA A 205 3.34 -4.19 -5.75
C ALA A 205 4.72 -3.56 -5.54
N THR A 206 5.70 -4.39 -5.21
CA THR A 206 7.12 -4.03 -5.09
C THR A 206 7.99 -5.24 -5.43
N GLU A 207 9.26 -5.04 -5.77
CA GLU A 207 10.19 -6.17 -5.85
C GLU A 207 10.35 -6.84 -4.48
N TYR A 208 10.25 -8.18 -4.44
CA TYR A 208 10.34 -8.94 -3.19
C TYR A 208 11.65 -8.70 -2.43
N LYS A 209 12.78 -8.72 -3.17
CA LYS A 209 14.10 -8.49 -2.60
C LYS A 209 14.29 -7.06 -2.09
N LEU A 210 13.71 -6.08 -2.77
CA LEU A 210 13.73 -4.68 -2.33
C LEU A 210 12.96 -4.52 -1.02
N PHE A 211 11.74 -5.11 -0.91
CA PHE A 211 10.97 -5.08 0.32
C PHE A 211 11.75 -5.65 1.51
N LYS A 212 12.41 -6.78 1.32
CA LYS A 212 13.29 -7.37 2.35
C LYS A 212 14.47 -6.49 2.71
N SER A 213 15.14 -5.91 1.73
CA SER A 213 16.35 -5.09 1.94
C SER A 213 16.07 -3.79 2.71
N ILE A 214 14.86 -3.22 2.53
CA ILE A 214 14.38 -2.06 3.28
C ILE A 214 13.96 -2.46 4.72
N GLY A 215 13.75 -3.74 4.97
CA GLY A 215 13.29 -4.27 6.27
C GLY A 215 11.78 -4.32 6.42
N GLY A 216 11.05 -4.30 5.30
CA GLY A 216 9.59 -4.34 5.26
C GLY A 216 8.93 -3.04 5.69
N PHE A 217 7.67 -3.13 6.13
CA PHE A 217 6.95 -1.99 6.69
C PHE A 217 7.39 -1.67 8.12
N ASP A 218 7.39 -0.39 8.46
CA ASP A 218 7.58 0.03 9.86
C ASP A 218 6.35 -0.34 10.70
N THR A 219 6.55 -1.22 11.66
CA THR A 219 5.48 -1.73 12.53
C THR A 219 5.02 -0.73 13.61
N GLY A 220 5.57 0.46 13.63
CA GLY A 220 5.13 1.56 14.50
C GLY A 220 3.86 2.27 14.01
N TYR A 221 3.46 2.07 12.76
CA TYR A 221 2.20 2.55 12.23
C TYR A 221 1.05 1.62 12.67
N ARG A 222 0.43 1.91 13.79
CA ARG A 222 -0.63 1.08 14.38
C ARG A 222 -1.92 1.88 14.56
N PRO A 223 -3.07 1.26 14.37
CA PRO A 223 -3.28 -0.08 13.83
C PRO A 223 -3.08 -0.15 12.32
N VAL A 224 -3.27 0.98 11.58
CA VAL A 224 -3.22 1.14 10.12
C VAL A 224 -2.86 2.58 9.74
N TYR A 225 -2.62 2.81 8.47
CA TYR A 225 -2.32 4.06 7.77
C TYR A 225 -0.85 4.50 7.87
N PHE A 226 -0.32 4.97 6.74
CA PHE A 226 1.02 5.50 6.53
C PHE A 226 2.15 4.49 6.36
N GLU A 227 1.94 3.20 6.55
CA GLU A 227 2.96 2.17 6.35
C GLU A 227 3.45 2.10 4.90
N GLU A 228 2.53 2.05 3.93
CA GLU A 228 2.86 2.04 2.52
C GLU A 228 3.40 3.40 2.04
N LEU A 229 2.88 4.50 2.58
CA LEU A 229 3.41 5.83 2.29
C LEU A 229 4.86 5.96 2.75
N ASP A 230 5.16 5.56 3.99
CA ASP A 230 6.52 5.58 4.54
C ASP A 230 7.47 4.72 3.70
N TYR A 231 7.01 3.55 3.26
CA TYR A 231 7.75 2.67 2.36
C TYR A 231 8.02 3.34 1.01
N CYS A 232 7.01 3.94 0.37
CA CYS A 232 7.16 4.68 -0.88
C CYS A 232 8.14 5.87 -0.76
N LEU A 233 8.11 6.61 0.36
CA LEU A 233 9.05 7.69 0.62
C LEU A 233 10.50 7.19 0.78
N LYS A 234 10.70 6.02 1.39
CA LYS A 234 12.02 5.37 1.48
C LYS A 234 12.53 4.99 0.10
N ILE A 235 11.71 4.34 -0.72
CA ILE A 235 12.04 3.97 -2.10
C ILE A 235 12.46 5.20 -2.91
N ARG A 236 11.68 6.26 -2.88
CA ARG A 236 11.98 7.49 -3.64
C ARG A 236 13.30 8.15 -3.19
N ARG A 237 13.60 8.12 -1.89
CA ARG A 237 14.89 8.64 -1.38
C ARG A 237 16.09 7.80 -1.80
N SER A 238 15.90 6.52 -2.08
CA SER A 238 16.93 5.63 -2.64
C SER A 238 17.05 5.72 -4.17
N GLY A 239 16.42 6.72 -4.80
CA GLY A 239 16.51 6.95 -6.25
C GLY A 239 15.60 6.04 -7.09
N TRP A 240 14.68 5.26 -6.48
CA TRP A 240 13.73 4.42 -7.19
C TRP A 240 12.40 5.18 -7.43
N ARG A 241 11.69 4.79 -8.47
CA ARG A 241 10.38 5.37 -8.81
C ARG A 241 9.25 4.67 -8.05
N VAL A 242 8.23 5.44 -7.71
CA VAL A 242 6.91 4.96 -7.28
C VAL A 242 5.91 5.39 -8.33
N VAL A 243 5.20 4.42 -8.92
CA VAL A 243 4.37 4.69 -10.10
C VAL A 243 2.95 4.14 -9.94
N VAL A 244 2.03 4.71 -10.70
CA VAL A 244 0.70 4.14 -10.91
C VAL A 244 0.57 3.64 -12.36
N THR A 245 -0.08 2.48 -12.52
CA THR A 245 -0.36 1.82 -13.80
C THR A 245 -1.86 1.85 -14.05
N PRO A 246 -2.37 2.77 -14.88
CA PRO A 246 -3.80 2.95 -15.08
C PRO A 246 -4.48 1.76 -15.79
N GLU A 247 -3.74 0.95 -16.54
CA GLU A 247 -4.25 -0.25 -17.19
C GLU A 247 -4.47 -1.44 -16.21
N SER A 248 -3.85 -1.39 -15.06
CA SER A 248 -4.05 -2.38 -13.98
C SER A 248 -5.22 -1.93 -13.12
N ILE A 249 -6.40 -2.50 -13.34
CA ILE A 249 -7.65 -2.01 -12.77
C ILE A 249 -8.17 -2.96 -11.70
N ALA A 250 -8.60 -2.39 -10.58
CA ALA A 250 -9.32 -3.09 -9.52
C ALA A 250 -10.54 -2.28 -9.07
N ARG A 251 -11.51 -2.96 -8.46
CA ARG A 251 -12.65 -2.35 -7.76
C ARG A 251 -12.54 -2.63 -6.28
N HIS A 252 -12.93 -1.69 -5.44
CA HIS A 252 -12.73 -1.78 -3.99
C HIS A 252 -13.97 -1.31 -3.24
N PHE A 253 -14.39 -2.05 -2.22
CA PHE A 253 -15.59 -1.73 -1.45
C PHE A 253 -15.38 -0.64 -0.41
N GLU A 254 -14.20 -0.28 -0.07
CA GLU A 254 -13.79 0.73 0.89
C GLU A 254 -14.66 0.87 2.17
N GLY A 255 -14.04 0.79 3.33
CA GLY A 255 -14.70 1.04 4.61
C GLY A 255 -15.01 -0.20 5.46
N ALA A 256 -14.59 -1.39 5.03
CA ALA A 256 -14.83 -2.63 5.77
C ALA A 256 -14.13 -2.67 7.15
N SER A 257 -13.00 -1.96 7.33
CA SER A 257 -12.15 -2.10 8.54
C SER A 257 -12.21 -0.93 9.52
N VAL A 258 -12.39 0.30 9.04
CA VAL A 258 -12.50 1.52 9.88
C VAL A 258 -13.49 2.46 9.23
N GLU A 259 -14.53 2.86 9.95
CA GLU A 259 -15.48 3.86 9.49
C GLU A 259 -14.77 5.18 9.18
N LYS A 260 -14.80 5.58 7.89
CA LYS A 260 -14.17 6.82 7.42
C LYS A 260 -14.74 8.03 8.15
N PHE A 261 -13.85 8.98 8.44
CA PHE A 261 -14.17 10.23 9.11
C PHE A 261 -14.68 10.06 10.56
N SER A 262 -14.62 8.85 11.11
CA SER A 262 -14.86 8.63 12.54
C SER A 262 -13.74 9.25 13.40
N ARG A 263 -14.01 9.48 14.69
CA ARG A 263 -12.99 9.96 15.63
C ARG A 263 -11.77 9.04 15.71
N ASN A 264 -11.97 7.72 15.60
CA ASN A 264 -10.87 6.76 15.58
C ASN A 264 -10.05 6.84 14.30
N PHE A 265 -10.71 7.05 13.14
CA PHE A 265 -10.03 7.31 11.88
C PHE A 265 -9.07 8.50 12.01
N TYR A 266 -9.55 9.67 12.44
CA TYR A 266 -8.71 10.87 12.58
C TYR A 266 -7.60 10.68 13.62
N ARG A 267 -7.87 9.97 14.72
CA ARG A 267 -6.87 9.67 15.75
C ARG A 267 -5.70 8.84 15.19
N TYR A 268 -5.98 7.78 14.44
CA TYR A 268 -4.94 6.95 13.83
C TYR A 268 -4.23 7.69 12.70
N TYR A 269 -4.98 8.34 11.83
CA TYR A 269 -4.47 9.10 10.71
C TYR A 269 -3.49 10.19 11.16
N HIS A 270 -3.90 11.09 12.03
CA HIS A 270 -3.04 12.21 12.45
C HIS A 270 -1.85 11.74 13.29
N LYS A 271 -2.03 10.75 14.18
CA LYS A 271 -0.92 10.16 14.93
C LYS A 271 0.16 9.63 13.99
N ASN A 272 -0.23 8.84 12.99
CA ASN A 272 0.70 8.23 12.05
C ASN A 272 1.26 9.24 11.05
N ARG A 273 0.48 10.26 10.64
CA ARG A 273 0.91 11.38 9.82
C ARG A 273 2.07 12.15 10.45
N VAL A 274 1.91 12.57 11.70
CA VAL A 274 2.97 13.31 12.43
C VAL A 274 4.20 12.45 12.63
N ARG A 275 4.03 11.16 12.98
CA ARG A 275 5.14 10.19 13.06
C ARG A 275 5.88 10.10 11.72
N CYS A 276 5.16 9.95 10.61
CA CYS A 276 5.75 9.84 9.28
C CYS A 276 6.57 11.09 8.93
N ALA A 277 6.08 12.28 9.25
CA ALA A 277 6.81 13.52 9.07
C ALA A 277 8.11 13.55 9.89
N ILE A 278 8.08 13.18 11.18
CA ILE A 278 9.26 13.14 12.05
C ILE A 278 10.32 12.18 11.51
N ILE A 279 9.92 10.99 11.10
CA ILE A 279 10.84 9.95 10.61
C ILE A 279 11.44 10.32 9.25
N ASN A 280 10.65 10.94 8.37
CA ASN A 280 11.04 11.15 6.98
C ASN A 280 11.64 12.53 6.68
N LEU A 281 11.36 13.57 7.47
CA LEU A 281 11.91 14.90 7.22
C LEU A 281 13.20 15.14 8.00
N GLY A 282 14.19 15.79 7.35
CA GLY A 282 15.30 16.42 8.06
C GLY A 282 14.80 17.60 8.91
N PHE A 283 15.54 17.96 9.96
CA PHE A 283 15.16 19.02 10.90
C PHE A 283 14.83 20.36 10.21
N LEU A 284 15.67 20.78 9.27
CA LEU A 284 15.43 22.02 8.52
C LEU A 284 14.17 21.98 7.66
N ASN A 285 13.88 20.84 7.02
CA ASN A 285 12.67 20.66 6.24
C ASN A 285 11.42 20.59 7.14
N PHE A 286 11.55 20.01 8.32
CA PHE A 286 10.46 20.03 9.31
C PHE A 286 10.09 21.46 9.71
N LEU A 287 11.09 22.30 10.00
CA LEU A 287 10.85 23.71 10.35
C LEU A 287 10.36 24.57 9.17
N LYS A 288 10.97 24.39 7.98
CA LYS A 288 10.72 25.28 6.82
C LYS A 288 9.54 24.84 5.95
N LYS A 289 9.16 23.56 5.95
CA LYS A 289 8.08 23.03 5.09
C LYS A 289 6.91 22.50 5.89
N PHE A 290 7.16 21.56 6.83
CA PHE A 290 6.07 20.95 7.59
C PHE A 290 5.35 21.99 8.47
N PHE A 291 6.08 22.68 9.31
CA PHE A 291 5.50 23.57 10.32
C PHE A 291 4.66 24.73 9.73
N PRO A 292 5.14 25.49 8.73
CA PRO A 292 4.32 26.53 8.09
C PRO A 292 3.09 25.97 7.38
N SER A 293 3.24 24.83 6.69
CA SER A 293 2.11 24.16 6.02
C SER A 293 1.08 23.65 7.02
N GLU A 294 1.53 23.12 8.16
CA GLU A 294 0.67 22.66 9.25
C GLU A 294 -0.13 23.80 9.87
N LEU A 295 0.52 24.92 10.18
CA LEU A 295 -0.18 26.11 10.72
C LEU A 295 -1.22 26.64 9.74
N ASN A 296 -0.88 26.73 8.47
CA ASN A 296 -1.83 27.16 7.44
C ASN A 296 -3.03 26.20 7.34
N TRP A 297 -2.77 24.88 7.36
CA TRP A 297 -3.81 23.85 7.30
C TRP A 297 -4.71 23.90 8.54
N LEU A 298 -4.14 24.03 9.74
CA LEU A 298 -4.90 24.15 11.00
C LEU A 298 -5.83 25.36 11.00
N ARG A 299 -5.38 26.49 10.44
CA ARG A 299 -6.18 27.72 10.40
C ARG A 299 -7.33 27.68 9.39
N ASN A 300 -7.12 27.00 8.25
CA ASN A 300 -7.98 27.16 7.09
C ASN A 300 -8.77 25.90 6.69
N LYS A 301 -8.35 24.71 7.14
CA LYS A 301 -8.89 23.44 6.64
C LYS A 301 -9.22 22.39 7.70
N ALA A 302 -8.63 22.47 8.90
CA ALA A 302 -8.94 21.55 9.98
C ALA A 302 -10.36 21.78 10.48
N THR A 303 -11.12 20.69 10.63
CA THR A 303 -12.50 20.72 11.15
C THR A 303 -12.53 20.47 12.65
N SER A 304 -13.59 20.87 13.35
CA SER A 304 -13.69 20.78 14.80
C SER A 304 -13.53 19.37 15.35
N ASP A 305 -14.01 18.36 14.62
CA ASP A 305 -13.91 16.95 14.96
C ASP A 305 -12.46 16.38 14.88
N GLN A 306 -11.57 17.07 14.15
CA GLN A 306 -10.17 16.72 14.03
C GLN A 306 -9.28 17.33 15.12
N ILE A 307 -9.71 18.39 15.78
CA ILE A 307 -8.87 19.16 16.72
C ILE A 307 -8.30 18.27 17.83
N PHE A 308 -9.16 17.51 18.53
CA PHE A 308 -8.69 16.62 19.58
C PHE A 308 -7.76 15.50 19.05
N PRO A 309 -8.08 14.79 17.97
CA PRO A 309 -7.17 13.86 17.31
C PRO A 309 -5.79 14.46 16.96
N ILE A 310 -5.74 15.71 16.51
CA ILE A 310 -4.49 16.39 16.15
C ILE A 310 -3.65 16.67 17.40
N PHE A 311 -4.23 17.25 18.47
CA PHE A 311 -3.50 17.46 19.73
C PHE A 311 -3.02 16.17 20.35
N TYR A 312 -3.84 15.12 20.31
CA TYR A 312 -3.41 13.76 20.71
C TYR A 312 -2.21 13.29 19.88
N ALA A 313 -2.23 13.51 18.56
CA ALA A 313 -1.14 13.13 17.68
C ALA A 313 0.18 13.84 18.03
N TYR A 314 0.14 15.12 18.33
CA TYR A 314 1.33 15.88 18.76
C TYR A 314 1.85 15.37 20.09
N PHE A 315 0.97 15.22 21.09
CA PHE A 315 1.34 14.74 22.41
C PHE A 315 1.99 13.35 22.35
N ILE A 316 1.35 12.38 21.67
CA ILE A 316 1.87 11.02 21.62
C ILE A 316 3.21 10.95 20.86
N ASN A 317 3.37 11.72 19.77
CA ASN A 317 4.62 11.75 19.04
C ASN A 317 5.74 12.51 19.79
N PHE A 318 5.40 13.45 20.65
CA PHE A 318 6.36 14.06 21.58
C PHE A 318 6.85 13.04 22.59
N VAL A 319 5.94 12.29 23.23
CA VAL A 319 6.31 11.21 24.20
C VAL A 319 7.22 10.16 23.53
N PHE A 320 6.88 9.75 22.29
CA PHE A 320 7.66 8.76 21.55
C PHE A 320 8.76 9.36 20.66
N LEU A 321 9.11 10.64 20.84
CA LEU A 321 10.13 11.30 20.01
C LEU A 321 11.48 10.58 20.02
N PRO A 322 12.05 10.14 21.17
CA PRO A 322 13.31 9.41 21.16
C PRO A 322 13.23 8.11 20.33
N TYR A 323 12.14 7.36 20.46
CA TYR A 323 11.92 6.15 19.66
C TYR A 323 11.83 6.47 18.15
N ASN A 324 11.07 7.50 17.78
CA ASN A 324 10.93 7.92 16.39
C ASN A 324 12.27 8.36 15.78
N LEU A 325 13.14 9.01 16.55
CA LEU A 325 14.48 9.39 16.10
C LEU A 325 15.41 8.19 15.92
N ILE A 326 15.31 7.16 16.78
CA ILE A 326 16.03 5.88 16.60
C ILE A 326 15.61 5.21 15.30
N ILE A 327 14.30 5.14 15.02
CA ILE A 327 13.78 4.56 13.77
C ILE A 327 14.27 5.38 12.55
N LYS A 328 14.25 6.70 12.64
CA LYS A 328 14.80 7.57 11.60
C LYS A 328 16.27 7.28 11.29
N LEU A 329 17.09 7.14 12.33
CA LEU A 329 18.51 6.81 12.18
C LEU A 329 18.69 5.42 11.54
N LYS A 330 17.94 4.43 12.02
CA LYS A 330 17.93 3.08 11.42
C LYS A 330 17.56 3.11 9.94
N ASN A 331 16.52 3.85 9.57
CA ASN A 331 16.10 4.00 8.17
C ASN A 331 17.23 4.63 7.33
N HIS A 332 17.88 5.68 7.83
CA HIS A 332 19.02 6.33 7.15
C HIS A 332 20.16 5.33 6.87
N LEU A 333 20.52 4.51 7.86
CA LEU A 333 21.57 3.50 7.69
C LEU A 333 21.19 2.41 6.67
N ILE A 334 19.91 2.01 6.61
CA ILE A 334 19.42 1.05 5.62
C ILE A 334 19.49 1.65 4.21
N LEU A 335 19.04 2.89 4.04
CA LEU A 335 18.97 3.55 2.73
C LEU A 335 20.37 3.80 2.16
N ASN A 336 21.34 4.25 2.98
CA ASN A 336 22.74 4.43 2.54
C ASN A 336 23.36 3.11 2.02
N LYS A 337 22.97 1.95 2.57
CA LYS A 337 23.41 0.64 2.06
C LYS A 337 22.78 0.26 0.73
N LEU A 338 21.62 0.82 0.39
CA LEU A 338 20.93 0.57 -0.89
C LEU A 338 21.48 1.46 -2.00
N GLU A 339 21.87 2.69 -1.70
CA GLU A 339 22.48 3.63 -2.66
C GLU A 339 23.89 3.17 -3.13
N LEU A 340 24.56 2.33 -2.34
CA LEU A 340 25.90 1.80 -2.64
C LEU A 340 25.87 0.51 -3.49
N LYS A 341 24.69 -0.01 -3.84
CA LYS A 341 24.48 -1.20 -4.69
C LYS A 341 23.81 -0.85 -6.02
#